data_6b7d9cadb85b9257e60c3fdb523d7404
#
_entry.id   6b7d9cadb85b9257e60c3fdb523d7404
#
_cell.length_a   1.000
_cell.length_b   1.000
_cell.length_c   1.000
_cell.angle_alpha   90.00
_cell.angle_beta   90.00
_cell.angle_gamma   90.00
#
_symmetry.space_group_name_H-M   'P 1'
#
loop_
_entity.id
_entity.type
_entity.pdbx_description
1 polymer ?
#
loop_
_entity_poly.entity_id
_entity_poly.type
_entity_poly.pdbx_seq_one_letter_code
_entity_poly.pdbx_strand_id
1 'polypeptide(L)'
;MSNSHSAGQPVPRTAVVTGAGSGIGREVARQLLADGYRVVLAGRRETPLKETAADHPGAYVVACDVSLPDDVERLFSAALQRWGRVDVLFNNAGVFGPAASVDEISVDDWNATVAVNLTGSMLCAAAAVRAMKAQEPQGGRIINNGSIAAHSPRPRTVAYTVTKHALTGLTKSIELDGRGFGITCGQIDIGNTATEIMDAIGVGSGALQADGTRRVEPTFPVADAARAVLMMANMPASANVGSVVVTAAGMPFVGRG
;
A
#
# COMPACT_ATOMS: atom_id res chain seq x y z
N MET A 1 31.17 35.31 23.08
CA MET A 1 29.83 34.75 23.39
C MET A 1 29.38 33.94 22.20
N SER A 2 29.57 32.63 22.26
CA SER A 2 29.26 31.70 21.16
C SER A 2 27.79 31.28 21.29
N ASN A 3 26.96 31.78 20.37
CA ASN A 3 25.58 31.27 20.20
C ASN A 3 25.62 29.84 19.66
N SER A 4 25.47 28.87 20.55
CA SER A 4 25.18 27.51 20.15
C SER A 4 23.73 27.48 19.64
N HIS A 5 23.57 27.56 18.30
CA HIS A 5 22.31 27.16 17.66
C HIS A 5 22.13 25.67 17.92
N SER A 6 21.21 25.33 18.82
CA SER A 6 20.71 23.96 18.91
C SER A 6 20.05 23.65 17.57
N ALA A 7 20.70 22.84 16.76
CA ALA A 7 20.05 22.25 15.59
C ALA A 7 18.81 21.50 16.11
N GLY A 8 17.61 22.05 15.86
CA GLY A 8 16.37 21.43 16.22
C GLY A 8 16.30 20.03 15.64
N GLN A 9 15.88 19.05 16.42
CA GLN A 9 15.70 17.68 15.89
C GLN A 9 14.81 17.76 14.65
N PRO A 10 15.16 17.03 13.57
CA PRO A 10 14.34 17.03 12.37
C PRO A 10 12.91 16.61 12.73
N VAL A 11 11.93 17.36 12.24
CA VAL A 11 10.51 17.04 12.46
C VAL A 11 10.23 15.65 11.87
N PRO A 12 9.65 14.71 12.64
CA PRO A 12 9.34 13.39 12.15
C PRO A 12 8.44 13.44 10.90
N ARG A 13 8.77 12.66 9.87
CA ARG A 13 7.95 12.53 8.67
C ARG A 13 6.63 11.83 9.00
N THR A 14 5.57 12.22 8.31
CA THR A 14 4.22 11.67 8.52
C THR A 14 3.86 10.71 7.38
N ALA A 15 3.50 9.49 7.72
CA ALA A 15 3.01 8.48 6.80
C ALA A 15 1.54 8.14 7.03
N VAL A 16 0.80 7.93 5.97
CA VAL A 16 -0.54 7.32 5.97
C VAL A 16 -0.42 5.91 5.41
N VAL A 17 -0.89 4.91 6.16
CA VAL A 17 -0.88 3.49 5.74
C VAL A 17 -2.32 3.00 5.70
N THR A 18 -2.82 2.68 4.50
CA THR A 18 -4.16 2.09 4.35
C THR A 18 -4.11 0.57 4.49
N GLY A 19 -5.15 -0.04 5.05
CA GLY A 19 -5.16 -1.47 5.35
C GLY A 19 -4.14 -1.85 6.44
N ALA A 20 -3.86 -0.95 7.39
CA ALA A 20 -2.82 -1.09 8.41
C ALA A 20 -3.14 -2.11 9.53
N GLY A 21 -4.34 -2.69 9.53
CA GLY A 21 -4.78 -3.61 10.60
C GLY A 21 -4.29 -5.06 10.47
N SER A 22 -3.70 -5.47 9.34
CA SER A 22 -3.24 -6.85 9.12
C SER A 22 -2.15 -6.93 8.05
N GLY A 23 -1.52 -8.09 7.93
CA GLY A 23 -0.60 -8.45 6.84
C GLY A 23 0.48 -7.40 6.57
N ILE A 24 0.68 -7.08 5.31
CA ILE A 24 1.73 -6.16 4.84
C ILE A 24 1.53 -4.76 5.41
N GLY A 25 0.29 -4.24 5.44
CA GLY A 25 0.01 -2.90 5.98
C GLY A 25 0.36 -2.76 7.46
N ARG A 26 0.06 -3.79 8.27
CA ARG A 26 0.45 -3.86 9.68
C ARG A 26 1.95 -3.78 9.85
N GLU A 27 2.67 -4.61 9.12
CA GLU A 27 4.12 -4.69 9.24
C GLU A 27 4.82 -3.43 8.74
N VAL A 28 4.35 -2.85 7.63
CA VAL A 28 4.85 -1.56 7.13
C VAL A 28 4.62 -0.44 8.15
N ALA A 29 3.43 -0.36 8.74
CA ALA A 29 3.13 0.63 9.76
C ALA A 29 4.08 0.52 10.97
N ARG A 30 4.35 -0.71 11.45
CA ARG A 30 5.27 -0.96 12.55
C ARG A 30 6.72 -0.60 12.22
N GLN A 31 7.19 -0.95 11.03
CA GLN A 31 8.55 -0.59 10.61
C GLN A 31 8.73 0.92 10.41
N LEU A 32 7.72 1.62 9.86
CA LEU A 32 7.73 3.08 9.76
C LEU A 32 7.76 3.74 11.16
N LEU A 33 6.95 3.25 12.10
CA LEU A 33 6.98 3.74 13.50
C LEU A 33 8.36 3.53 14.14
N ALA A 34 8.94 2.34 13.97
CA ALA A 34 10.28 2.02 14.48
C ALA A 34 11.38 2.87 13.84
N ASP A 35 11.20 3.31 12.59
CA ASP A 35 12.09 4.22 11.85
C ASP A 35 11.85 5.71 12.18
N GLY A 36 10.99 6.00 13.15
CA GLY A 36 10.76 7.36 13.66
C GLY A 36 9.69 8.16 12.92
N TYR A 37 8.92 7.54 12.04
CA TYR A 37 7.76 8.20 11.42
C TYR A 37 6.61 8.38 12.41
N ARG A 38 5.80 9.42 12.16
CA ARG A 38 4.43 9.50 12.63
C ARG A 38 3.55 8.76 11.63
N VAL A 39 2.72 7.82 12.09
CA VAL A 39 1.95 6.95 11.19
C VAL A 39 0.46 7.04 11.48
N VAL A 40 -0.33 7.43 10.49
CA VAL A 40 -1.78 7.27 10.50
C VAL A 40 -2.10 5.87 10.00
N LEU A 41 -2.70 5.07 10.88
CA LEU A 41 -3.12 3.70 10.60
C LEU A 41 -4.58 3.70 10.19
N ALA A 42 -4.86 3.44 8.91
CA ALA A 42 -6.20 3.46 8.37
C ALA A 42 -6.71 2.06 8.00
N GLY A 43 -7.99 1.80 8.27
CA GLY A 43 -8.68 0.58 7.93
C GLY A 43 -10.08 0.54 8.54
N ARG A 44 -10.92 -0.39 8.10
CA ARG A 44 -12.34 -0.45 8.51
C ARG A 44 -12.54 -0.84 9.97
N ARG A 45 -11.68 -1.68 10.52
CA ARG A 45 -11.83 -2.25 11.89
C ARG A 45 -10.82 -1.60 12.83
N GLU A 46 -11.32 -0.92 13.85
CA GLU A 46 -10.48 -0.14 14.79
C GLU A 46 -9.60 -1.05 15.68
N THR A 47 -10.13 -2.18 16.16
CA THR A 47 -9.39 -3.08 17.07
C THR A 47 -8.07 -3.56 16.47
N PRO A 48 -7.99 -4.12 15.23
CA PRO A 48 -6.73 -4.51 14.63
C PRO A 48 -5.77 -3.34 14.37
N LEU A 49 -6.29 -2.13 14.17
CA LEU A 49 -5.45 -0.92 14.04
C LEU A 49 -4.81 -0.54 15.38
N LYS A 50 -5.57 -0.61 16.49
CA LYS A 50 -5.03 -0.40 17.84
C LYS A 50 -3.97 -1.42 18.21
N GLU A 51 -4.18 -2.69 17.89
CA GLU A 51 -3.17 -3.75 18.03
C GLU A 51 -1.90 -3.47 17.23
N THR A 52 -2.05 -2.90 16.03
CA THR A 52 -0.91 -2.50 15.20
C THR A 52 -0.17 -1.33 15.81
N ALA A 53 -0.90 -0.33 16.32
CA ALA A 53 -0.36 0.87 16.96
C ALA A 53 0.41 0.55 18.25
N ALA A 54 -0.02 -0.46 19.02
CA ALA A 54 0.63 -0.93 20.26
C ALA A 54 1.02 0.25 21.19
N ASP A 55 0.11 1.24 21.34
CA ASP A 55 0.29 2.46 22.14
C ASP A 55 1.53 3.30 21.75
N HIS A 56 2.08 3.10 20.56
CA HIS A 56 3.22 3.89 20.11
C HIS A 56 2.85 5.37 19.96
N PRO A 57 3.61 6.32 20.56
CA PRO A 57 3.24 7.75 20.58
C PRO A 57 3.17 8.42 19.21
N GLY A 58 3.88 7.87 18.22
CA GLY A 58 3.81 8.28 16.80
C GLY A 58 2.66 7.66 16.01
N ALA A 59 1.85 6.79 16.62
CA ALA A 59 0.73 6.16 15.94
C ALA A 59 -0.58 6.95 16.12
N TYR A 60 -1.38 6.99 15.06
CA TYR A 60 -2.73 7.57 15.11
C TYR A 60 -3.70 6.70 14.32
N VAL A 61 -4.70 6.16 15.02
CA VAL A 61 -5.68 5.23 14.43
C VAL A 61 -6.87 6.00 13.88
N VAL A 62 -7.24 5.73 12.64
CA VAL A 62 -8.42 6.29 11.98
C VAL A 62 -9.21 5.17 11.27
N ALA A 63 -10.44 4.94 11.74
CA ALA A 63 -11.35 4.03 11.04
C ALA A 63 -11.76 4.64 9.70
N CYS A 64 -11.55 3.90 8.60
CA CYS A 64 -11.78 4.39 7.24
C CYS A 64 -12.08 3.22 6.29
N ASP A 65 -13.15 3.33 5.54
CA ASP A 65 -13.37 2.52 4.33
C ASP A 65 -12.88 3.33 3.13
N VAL A 66 -11.80 2.88 2.50
CA VAL A 66 -11.18 3.60 1.37
C VAL A 66 -12.08 3.69 0.13
N SER A 67 -13.13 2.85 0.04
CA SER A 67 -14.10 2.91 -1.05
C SER A 67 -15.11 4.06 -0.92
N LEU A 68 -15.15 4.73 0.25
CA LEU A 68 -16.06 5.83 0.55
C LEU A 68 -15.33 7.17 0.51
N PRO A 69 -15.69 8.10 -0.40
CA PRO A 69 -15.01 9.40 -0.53
C PRO A 69 -14.96 10.19 0.78
N ASP A 70 -16.07 10.24 1.53
CA ASP A 70 -16.14 11.00 2.78
C ASP A 70 -15.23 10.42 3.87
N ASP A 71 -15.04 9.11 3.89
CA ASP A 71 -14.12 8.44 4.82
C ASP A 71 -12.68 8.82 4.52
N VAL A 72 -12.33 8.86 3.22
CA VAL A 72 -10.99 9.26 2.78
C VAL A 72 -10.72 10.74 3.10
N GLU A 73 -11.69 11.63 2.86
CA GLU A 73 -11.54 13.05 3.23
C GLU A 73 -11.36 13.21 4.75
N ARG A 74 -12.12 12.47 5.58
CA ARG A 74 -11.93 12.48 7.04
C ARG A 74 -10.55 11.95 7.45
N LEU A 75 -10.06 10.89 6.79
CA LEU A 75 -8.74 10.32 7.06
C LEU A 75 -7.62 11.35 6.86
N PHE A 76 -7.59 12.02 5.72
CA PHE A 76 -6.53 12.98 5.42
C PHE A 76 -6.71 14.28 6.23
N SER A 77 -7.93 14.72 6.48
CA SER A 77 -8.20 15.85 7.39
C SER A 77 -7.68 15.56 8.79
N ALA A 78 -7.92 14.37 9.33
CA ALA A 78 -7.44 13.94 10.63
C ALA A 78 -5.90 13.88 10.68
N ALA A 79 -5.24 13.40 9.63
CA ALA A 79 -3.79 13.40 9.51
C ALA A 79 -3.21 14.83 9.56
N LEU A 80 -3.78 15.73 8.78
CA LEU A 80 -3.36 17.13 8.70
C LEU A 80 -3.64 17.89 10.01
N GLN A 81 -4.78 17.68 10.64
CA GLN A 81 -5.09 18.27 11.94
C GLN A 81 -4.13 17.79 13.03
N ARG A 82 -3.72 16.53 12.99
CA ARG A 82 -2.85 15.92 13.99
C ARG A 82 -1.39 16.35 13.85
N TRP A 83 -0.86 16.42 12.62
CA TRP A 83 0.57 16.58 12.37
C TRP A 83 0.94 17.61 11.30
N GLY A 84 -0.04 18.24 10.65
CA GLY A 84 0.15 19.37 9.74
C GLY A 84 0.62 18.98 8.32
N ARG A 85 1.00 17.70 8.09
CA ARG A 85 1.54 17.27 6.78
C ARG A 85 1.38 15.78 6.54
N VAL A 86 1.53 15.39 5.27
CA VAL A 86 1.63 14.00 4.80
C VAL A 86 2.84 13.87 3.90
N ASP A 87 3.84 13.11 4.32
CA ASP A 87 5.08 12.90 3.56
C ASP A 87 5.08 11.62 2.74
N VAL A 88 4.39 10.58 3.25
CA VAL A 88 4.29 9.28 2.59
C VAL A 88 2.86 8.77 2.64
N LEU A 89 2.36 8.27 1.51
CA LEU A 89 1.18 7.41 1.46
C LEU A 89 1.61 6.00 1.04
N PHE A 90 1.38 5.01 1.89
CA PHE A 90 1.39 3.62 1.48
C PHE A 90 -0.04 3.17 1.19
N ASN A 91 -0.38 3.11 -0.07
CA ASN A 91 -1.70 2.80 -0.61
C ASN A 91 -1.84 1.27 -0.73
N ASN A 92 -2.20 0.63 0.39
CA ASN A 92 -2.11 -0.82 0.55
C ASN A 92 -3.46 -1.50 0.71
N ALA A 93 -4.52 -0.80 1.15
CA ALA A 93 -5.83 -1.41 1.31
C ALA A 93 -6.26 -2.14 0.03
N GLY A 94 -6.68 -3.39 0.18
CA GLY A 94 -7.10 -4.21 -0.94
C GLY A 94 -7.73 -5.51 -0.51
N VAL A 95 -8.50 -6.10 -1.41
CA VAL A 95 -9.16 -7.40 -1.27
C VAL A 95 -8.82 -8.26 -2.48
N PHE A 96 -8.80 -9.57 -2.30
CA PHE A 96 -8.60 -10.50 -3.41
C PHE A 96 -9.86 -10.64 -4.28
N GLY A 97 -11.02 -10.51 -3.65
CA GLY A 97 -12.32 -10.81 -4.26
C GLY A 97 -12.55 -12.31 -4.39
N PRO A 98 -13.72 -12.73 -4.90
CA PRO A 98 -14.02 -14.14 -5.14
C PRO A 98 -13.21 -14.70 -6.31
N ALA A 99 -12.89 -15.99 -6.23
CA ALA A 99 -12.22 -16.72 -7.31
C ALA A 99 -13.24 -17.05 -8.41
N ALA A 100 -13.20 -16.35 -9.53
CA ALA A 100 -14.09 -16.52 -10.67
C ALA A 100 -13.42 -16.24 -12.00
N SER A 101 -13.86 -16.90 -13.06
CA SER A 101 -13.55 -16.56 -14.45
C SER A 101 -14.39 -15.34 -14.90
N VAL A 102 -14.10 -14.80 -16.10
CA VAL A 102 -14.77 -13.60 -16.60
C VAL A 102 -16.28 -13.79 -16.83
N ASP A 103 -16.71 -14.99 -17.15
CA ASP A 103 -18.11 -15.37 -17.38
C ASP A 103 -18.87 -15.78 -16.09
N GLU A 104 -18.14 -16.02 -15.01
CA GLU A 104 -18.73 -16.43 -13.71
C GLU A 104 -18.81 -15.31 -12.69
N ILE A 105 -17.94 -14.29 -12.77
CA ILE A 105 -17.91 -13.22 -11.78
C ILE A 105 -19.22 -12.40 -11.83
N SER A 106 -19.84 -12.20 -10.68
CA SER A 106 -20.99 -11.29 -10.60
C SER A 106 -20.55 -9.83 -10.77
N VAL A 107 -21.45 -8.98 -11.29
CA VAL A 107 -21.22 -7.54 -11.40
C VAL A 107 -20.97 -6.91 -10.02
N ASP A 108 -21.66 -7.38 -8.99
CA ASP A 108 -21.52 -6.89 -7.63
C ASP A 108 -20.12 -7.22 -7.05
N ASP A 109 -19.63 -8.43 -7.24
CA ASP A 109 -18.30 -8.84 -6.80
C ASP A 109 -17.19 -8.10 -7.54
N TRP A 110 -17.39 -7.91 -8.85
CA TRP A 110 -16.51 -7.08 -9.67
C TRP A 110 -16.45 -5.65 -9.12
N ASN A 111 -17.62 -5.02 -8.95
CA ASN A 111 -17.72 -3.64 -8.45
C ASN A 111 -17.13 -3.50 -7.04
N ALA A 112 -17.40 -4.45 -6.13
CA ALA A 112 -16.82 -4.44 -4.79
C ALA A 112 -15.28 -4.51 -4.81
N THR A 113 -14.71 -5.35 -5.69
CA THR A 113 -13.26 -5.47 -5.82
C THR A 113 -12.65 -4.19 -6.42
N VAL A 114 -13.25 -3.64 -7.46
CA VAL A 114 -12.82 -2.37 -8.09
C VAL A 114 -12.94 -1.20 -7.12
N ALA A 115 -14.03 -1.12 -6.36
CA ALA A 115 -14.27 -0.05 -5.38
C ALA A 115 -13.13 0.05 -4.36
N VAL A 116 -12.66 -1.08 -3.81
CA VAL A 116 -11.58 -1.09 -2.83
C VAL A 116 -10.21 -0.94 -3.49
N ASN A 117 -9.89 -1.81 -4.47
CA ASN A 117 -8.52 -1.95 -4.98
C ASN A 117 -8.10 -0.81 -5.90
N LEU A 118 -9.03 -0.25 -6.68
CA LEU A 118 -8.73 0.76 -7.69
C LEU A 118 -9.30 2.13 -7.32
N THR A 119 -10.62 2.23 -7.13
CA THR A 119 -11.26 3.50 -6.76
C THR A 119 -10.74 4.01 -5.42
N GLY A 120 -10.66 3.16 -4.40
CA GLY A 120 -10.11 3.52 -3.09
C GLY A 120 -8.65 3.97 -3.16
N SER A 121 -7.85 3.28 -3.97
CA SER A 121 -6.45 3.68 -4.20
C SER A 121 -6.37 5.06 -4.88
N MET A 122 -7.22 5.32 -5.85
CA MET A 122 -7.31 6.62 -6.53
C MET A 122 -7.76 7.72 -5.56
N LEU A 123 -8.79 7.49 -4.76
CA LEU A 123 -9.30 8.46 -3.78
C LEU A 123 -8.22 8.84 -2.75
N CYS A 124 -7.54 7.84 -2.18
CA CYS A 124 -6.45 8.08 -1.23
C CYS A 124 -5.28 8.83 -1.88
N ALA A 125 -4.90 8.46 -3.11
CA ALA A 125 -3.85 9.16 -3.84
C ALA A 125 -4.25 10.62 -4.14
N ALA A 126 -5.49 10.87 -4.56
CA ALA A 126 -5.98 12.22 -4.82
C ALA A 126 -5.94 13.11 -3.56
N ALA A 127 -6.38 12.57 -2.42
CA ALA A 127 -6.34 13.29 -1.14
C ALA A 127 -4.88 13.55 -0.69
N ALA A 128 -3.98 12.55 -0.84
CA ALA A 128 -2.56 12.72 -0.55
C ALA A 128 -1.92 13.80 -1.44
N VAL A 129 -2.18 13.77 -2.75
CA VAL A 129 -1.65 14.78 -3.70
C VAL A 129 -2.14 16.18 -3.34
N ARG A 130 -3.42 16.35 -2.96
CA ARG A 130 -3.93 17.66 -2.50
C ARG A 130 -3.18 18.14 -1.26
N ALA A 131 -2.99 17.26 -0.25
CA ALA A 131 -2.23 17.59 0.95
C ALA A 131 -0.78 17.95 0.63
N MET A 132 -0.08 17.12 -0.16
CA MET A 132 1.31 17.31 -0.55
C MET A 132 1.56 18.57 -1.40
N LYS A 133 0.57 19.02 -2.16
CA LYS A 133 0.63 20.29 -2.91
C LYS A 133 0.40 21.51 -2.01
N ALA A 134 -0.43 21.37 -0.98
CA ALA A 134 -0.81 22.49 -0.10
C ALA A 134 0.15 22.73 1.06
N GLN A 135 0.95 21.74 1.44
CA GLN A 135 1.89 21.83 2.58
C GLN A 135 3.19 22.57 2.22
N GLU A 136 3.92 23.07 3.24
CA GLU A 136 5.22 23.72 3.09
C GLU A 136 6.28 22.97 3.92
N PRO A 137 7.40 22.52 3.33
CA PRO A 137 7.66 22.47 1.89
C PRO A 137 6.69 21.51 1.18
N GLN A 138 6.40 21.80 -0.10
CA GLN A 138 5.62 20.90 -0.97
C GLN A 138 6.36 19.58 -1.20
N GLY A 139 5.62 18.57 -1.63
CA GLY A 139 6.19 17.29 -2.03
C GLY A 139 5.80 16.15 -1.11
N GLY A 140 6.16 14.97 -1.52
CA GLY A 140 5.87 13.72 -0.81
C GLY A 140 6.03 12.50 -1.70
N ARG A 141 5.69 11.35 -1.15
CA ARG A 141 5.86 10.07 -1.84
C ARG A 141 4.62 9.20 -1.72
N ILE A 142 4.15 8.68 -2.84
CA ILE A 142 3.06 7.71 -2.88
C ILE A 142 3.65 6.36 -3.31
N ILE A 143 3.34 5.31 -2.55
CA ILE A 143 3.75 3.95 -2.83
C ILE A 143 2.48 3.11 -2.97
N ASN A 144 2.19 2.64 -4.17
CA ASN A 144 1.05 1.78 -4.43
C ASN A 144 1.43 0.31 -4.24
N ASN A 145 0.65 -0.42 -3.46
CA ASN A 145 0.82 -1.85 -3.29
C ASN A 145 0.18 -2.60 -4.47
N GLY A 146 1.00 -2.89 -5.46
CA GLY A 146 0.64 -3.71 -6.60
C GLY A 146 0.55 -5.20 -6.27
N SER A 147 0.98 -6.01 -7.20
CA SER A 147 1.10 -7.47 -7.08
C SER A 147 1.83 -8.00 -8.32
N ILE A 148 2.46 -9.16 -8.22
CA ILE A 148 2.90 -9.91 -9.40
C ILE A 148 1.74 -10.22 -10.36
N ALA A 149 0.49 -10.19 -9.88
CA ALA A 149 -0.71 -10.26 -10.72
C ALA A 149 -0.87 -9.04 -11.66
N ALA A 150 -0.12 -7.95 -11.46
CA ALA A 150 -0.02 -6.86 -12.42
C ALA A 150 0.82 -7.20 -13.66
N HIS A 151 1.50 -8.35 -13.67
CA HIS A 151 2.34 -8.82 -14.77
C HIS A 151 1.85 -10.15 -15.33
N SER A 152 1.48 -11.08 -14.46
CA SER A 152 1.07 -12.43 -14.85
C SER A 152 -0.13 -12.87 -13.99
N PRO A 153 -1.30 -13.07 -14.61
CA PRO A 153 -2.50 -13.47 -13.89
C PRO A 153 -2.41 -14.91 -13.38
N ARG A 154 -3.22 -15.21 -12.36
CA ARG A 154 -3.55 -16.59 -11.99
C ARG A 154 -4.93 -16.94 -12.53
N PRO A 155 -5.24 -18.22 -12.76
CA PRO A 155 -6.59 -18.63 -13.10
C PRO A 155 -7.62 -18.13 -12.07
N ARG A 156 -8.78 -17.73 -12.53
CA ARG A 156 -9.93 -17.31 -11.71
C ARG A 156 -9.67 -16.09 -10.81
N THR A 157 -8.86 -15.13 -11.28
CA THR A 157 -8.55 -13.91 -10.54
C THR A 157 -8.85 -12.63 -11.31
N VAL A 158 -9.87 -12.65 -12.18
CA VAL A 158 -10.10 -11.58 -13.17
C VAL A 158 -10.22 -10.20 -12.54
N ALA A 159 -11.06 -10.00 -11.52
CA ALA A 159 -11.23 -8.68 -10.88
C ALA A 159 -9.95 -8.20 -10.20
N TYR A 160 -9.31 -9.08 -9.44
CA TYR A 160 -8.04 -8.76 -8.77
C TYR A 160 -6.96 -8.39 -9.79
N THR A 161 -6.77 -9.24 -10.80
CA THR A 161 -5.76 -9.04 -11.84
C THR A 161 -5.95 -7.72 -12.57
N VAL A 162 -7.17 -7.41 -13.00
CA VAL A 162 -7.47 -6.15 -13.70
C VAL A 162 -7.18 -4.95 -12.81
N THR A 163 -7.60 -4.99 -11.53
CA THR A 163 -7.32 -3.87 -10.61
C THR A 163 -5.82 -3.68 -10.39
N LYS A 164 -5.03 -4.75 -10.29
CA LYS A 164 -3.57 -4.66 -10.09
C LYS A 164 -2.83 -4.18 -11.36
N HIS A 165 -3.28 -4.52 -12.55
CA HIS A 165 -2.79 -3.93 -13.81
C HIS A 165 -3.14 -2.43 -13.90
N ALA A 166 -4.37 -2.06 -13.53
CA ALA A 166 -4.80 -0.65 -13.55
C ALA A 166 -3.99 0.24 -12.61
N LEU A 167 -3.54 -0.27 -11.46
CA LEU A 167 -2.66 0.45 -10.55
C LEU A 167 -1.34 0.89 -11.21
N THR A 168 -0.83 0.13 -12.17
CA THR A 168 0.37 0.53 -12.93
C THR A 168 0.13 1.81 -13.73
N GLY A 169 -1.04 1.93 -14.36
CA GLY A 169 -1.44 3.17 -15.04
C GLY A 169 -1.61 4.33 -14.07
N LEU A 170 -2.32 4.10 -12.97
CA LEU A 170 -2.51 5.10 -11.92
C LEU A 170 -1.17 5.60 -11.35
N THR A 171 -0.23 4.70 -11.04
CA THR A 171 1.11 5.03 -10.54
C THR A 171 1.85 5.97 -11.49
N LYS A 172 1.87 5.64 -12.78
CA LYS A 172 2.56 6.44 -13.80
C LYS A 172 1.91 7.82 -14.00
N SER A 173 0.58 7.91 -13.94
CA SER A 173 -0.15 9.18 -14.04
C SER A 173 0.15 10.09 -12.85
N ILE A 174 0.11 9.56 -11.62
CA ILE A 174 0.46 10.32 -10.41
C ILE A 174 1.91 10.82 -10.47
N GLU A 175 2.85 9.97 -10.90
CA GLU A 175 4.25 10.35 -11.06
C GLU A 175 4.42 11.49 -12.07
N LEU A 176 3.74 11.42 -13.21
CA LEU A 176 3.81 12.44 -14.26
C LEU A 176 3.26 13.79 -13.76
N ASP A 177 2.07 13.78 -13.17
CA ASP A 177 1.34 14.99 -12.75
C ASP A 177 1.92 15.59 -11.44
N GLY A 178 2.61 14.78 -10.64
CA GLY A 178 3.21 15.16 -9.37
C GLY A 178 4.55 15.88 -9.46
N ARG A 179 5.30 15.72 -10.57
CA ARG A 179 6.69 16.18 -10.71
C ARG A 179 6.89 17.66 -10.41
N GLY A 180 6.00 18.52 -10.91
CA GLY A 180 6.09 19.96 -10.70
C GLY A 180 5.93 20.40 -9.23
N PHE A 181 5.51 19.49 -8.36
CA PHE A 181 5.25 19.74 -6.94
C PHE A 181 6.18 18.93 -6.02
N GLY A 182 7.21 18.26 -6.57
CA GLY A 182 8.09 17.39 -5.79
C GLY A 182 7.39 16.14 -5.25
N ILE A 183 6.30 15.70 -5.87
CA ILE A 183 5.58 14.48 -5.52
C ILE A 183 6.07 13.34 -6.41
N THR A 184 6.49 12.24 -5.81
CA THR A 184 6.91 11.02 -6.51
C THR A 184 5.90 9.90 -6.28
N CYS A 185 5.75 9.03 -7.27
CA CYS A 185 4.92 7.83 -7.12
C CYS A 185 5.70 6.60 -7.60
N GLY A 186 5.57 5.50 -6.86
CA GLY A 186 6.13 4.20 -7.21
C GLY A 186 5.17 3.07 -6.88
N GLN A 187 5.41 1.92 -7.47
CA GLN A 187 4.65 0.69 -7.25
C GLN A 187 5.57 -0.42 -6.74
N ILE A 188 5.10 -1.13 -5.72
CA ILE A 188 5.73 -2.37 -5.28
C ILE A 188 4.83 -3.55 -5.64
N ASP A 189 5.35 -4.48 -6.44
CA ASP A 189 4.63 -5.69 -6.84
C ASP A 189 5.13 -6.87 -6.00
N ILE A 190 4.28 -7.27 -5.07
CA ILE A 190 4.62 -8.29 -4.07
C ILE A 190 4.05 -9.64 -4.52
N GLY A 191 4.91 -10.66 -4.45
CA GLY A 191 4.54 -12.04 -4.70
C GLY A 191 3.96 -12.72 -3.45
N ASN A 192 4.19 -14.03 -3.32
CA ASN A 192 3.63 -14.83 -2.24
C ASN A 192 4.28 -14.48 -0.89
N THR A 193 3.66 -13.60 -0.12
CA THR A 193 4.03 -13.33 1.29
C THR A 193 3.13 -14.13 2.23
N ALA A 194 3.67 -14.57 3.36
CA ALA A 194 2.91 -15.25 4.40
C ALA A 194 1.93 -14.28 5.07
N THR A 195 0.71 -14.17 4.54
CA THR A 195 -0.37 -13.30 5.03
C THR A 195 -1.69 -14.05 5.08
N GLU A 196 -2.64 -13.57 5.88
CA GLU A 196 -4.01 -14.10 5.96
C GLU A 196 -4.70 -14.14 4.57
N ILE A 197 -4.38 -13.21 3.66
CA ILE A 197 -4.88 -13.22 2.28
C ILE A 197 -4.37 -14.45 1.53
N MET A 198 -3.10 -14.82 1.74
CA MET A 198 -2.51 -16.01 1.08
C MET A 198 -3.10 -17.31 1.61
N ASP A 199 -3.44 -17.37 2.90
CA ASP A 199 -4.14 -18.50 3.49
C ASP A 199 -5.55 -18.63 2.91
N ALA A 200 -6.27 -17.53 2.72
CA ALA A 200 -7.59 -17.49 2.11
C ALA A 200 -7.60 -17.93 0.64
N ILE A 201 -6.49 -17.72 -0.10
CA ILE A 201 -6.33 -18.18 -1.50
C ILE A 201 -5.92 -19.65 -1.56
N GLY A 202 -5.69 -20.29 -0.41
CA GLY A 202 -5.31 -21.69 -0.33
C GLY A 202 -3.87 -21.98 -0.74
N VAL A 203 -2.94 -21.05 -0.50
CA VAL A 203 -1.51 -21.28 -0.83
C VAL A 203 -0.97 -22.46 -0.05
N GLY A 204 -1.44 -22.71 1.18
CA GLY A 204 -1.13 -23.92 1.94
C GLY A 204 -1.67 -25.22 1.30
N SER A 205 -2.78 -25.17 0.57
CA SER A 205 -3.35 -26.29 -0.21
C SER A 205 -2.89 -26.31 -1.68
N GLY A 206 -2.02 -25.38 -2.06
CA GLY A 206 -1.49 -25.22 -3.43
C GLY A 206 -2.23 -24.18 -4.26
N ALA A 207 -1.46 -23.30 -4.90
CA ALA A 207 -1.98 -22.33 -5.86
C ALA A 207 -2.43 -23.02 -7.15
N LEU A 208 -3.60 -22.62 -7.68
CA LEU A 208 -4.10 -23.11 -8.95
C LEU A 208 -3.18 -22.67 -10.09
N GLN A 209 -2.72 -23.61 -10.91
CA GLN A 209 -1.87 -23.39 -12.07
C GLN A 209 -2.70 -23.31 -13.36
N ALA A 210 -2.09 -22.85 -14.45
CA ALA A 210 -2.75 -22.74 -15.75
C ALA A 210 -3.20 -24.10 -16.32
N ASP A 211 -2.51 -25.18 -15.96
CA ASP A 211 -2.84 -26.56 -16.36
C ASP A 211 -3.95 -27.20 -15.49
N GLY A 212 -4.56 -26.43 -14.57
CA GLY A 212 -5.59 -26.89 -13.65
C GLY A 212 -5.05 -27.63 -12.41
N THR A 213 -3.77 -27.91 -12.33
CA THR A 213 -3.16 -28.53 -11.14
C THR A 213 -3.02 -27.53 -9.99
N ARG A 214 -2.79 -28.03 -8.78
CA ARG A 214 -2.43 -27.20 -7.63
C ARG A 214 -1.01 -27.48 -7.20
N ARG A 215 -0.24 -26.42 -6.95
CA ARG A 215 1.14 -26.51 -6.47
C ARG A 215 1.36 -25.61 -5.25
N VAL A 216 2.02 -26.15 -4.24
CA VAL A 216 2.53 -25.36 -3.13
C VAL A 216 3.69 -24.50 -3.67
N GLU A 217 3.58 -23.21 -3.53
CA GLU A 217 4.61 -22.27 -3.98
C GLU A 217 5.33 -21.67 -2.78
N PRO A 218 6.64 -21.36 -2.91
CA PRO A 218 7.38 -20.69 -1.86
C PRO A 218 6.72 -19.38 -1.43
N THR A 219 6.80 -19.07 -0.14
CA THR A 219 6.42 -17.79 0.46
C THR A 219 7.62 -17.16 1.12
N PHE A 220 7.55 -15.87 1.42
CA PHE A 220 8.56 -15.15 2.17
C PHE A 220 7.91 -14.34 3.32
N PRO A 221 8.69 -13.97 4.36
CA PRO A 221 8.18 -13.22 5.50
C PRO A 221 7.63 -11.85 5.11
N VAL A 222 6.52 -11.44 5.70
CA VAL A 222 5.92 -10.10 5.53
C VAL A 222 6.92 -8.97 5.86
N ALA A 223 7.80 -9.20 6.82
CA ALA A 223 8.85 -8.26 7.20
C ALA A 223 9.78 -7.87 6.04
N ASP A 224 10.02 -8.79 5.09
CA ASP A 224 10.86 -8.52 3.93
C ASP A 224 10.16 -7.63 2.90
N ALA A 225 8.85 -7.82 2.71
CA ALA A 225 8.03 -6.91 1.90
C ALA A 225 8.00 -5.50 2.54
N ALA A 226 7.85 -5.42 3.86
CA ALA A 226 7.83 -4.15 4.57
C ALA A 226 9.19 -3.43 4.51
N ARG A 227 10.32 -4.14 4.57
CA ARG A 227 11.65 -3.54 4.35
C ARG A 227 11.79 -2.92 2.97
N ALA A 228 11.23 -3.52 1.93
CA ALA A 228 11.24 -2.94 0.60
C ALA A 228 10.40 -1.66 0.52
N VAL A 229 9.23 -1.63 1.16
CA VAL A 229 8.41 -0.40 1.27
C VAL A 229 9.14 0.68 2.06
N LEU A 230 9.78 0.34 3.18
CA LEU A 230 10.57 1.28 3.98
C LEU A 230 11.75 1.85 3.19
N MET A 231 12.45 1.03 2.41
CA MET A 231 13.50 1.50 1.50
C MET A 231 12.93 2.50 0.48
N MET A 232 11.77 2.23 -0.14
CA MET A 232 11.12 3.16 -1.05
C MET A 232 10.72 4.47 -0.33
N ALA A 233 10.18 4.38 0.89
CA ALA A 233 9.78 5.55 1.68
C ALA A 233 10.96 6.44 2.05
N ASN A 234 12.13 5.86 2.30
CA ASN A 234 13.34 6.54 2.74
C ASN A 234 14.24 7.06 1.61
N MET A 235 13.87 6.84 0.34
CA MET A 235 14.63 7.44 -0.76
C MET A 235 14.66 8.98 -0.63
N PRO A 236 15.79 9.62 -0.92
CA PRO A 236 15.88 11.08 -0.91
C PRO A 236 14.89 11.69 -1.92
N ALA A 237 14.53 12.95 -1.73
CA ALA A 237 13.59 13.66 -2.62
C ALA A 237 14.08 13.74 -4.08
N SER A 238 15.40 13.63 -4.29
CA SER A 238 16.03 13.63 -5.62
C SER A 238 15.89 12.32 -6.40
N ALA A 239 15.38 11.25 -5.76
CA ALA A 239 15.29 9.93 -6.38
C ALA A 239 13.91 9.29 -6.16
N ASN A 240 13.42 8.60 -7.17
CA ASN A 240 12.21 7.79 -7.10
C ASN A 240 12.48 6.35 -7.48
N VAL A 241 11.89 5.43 -6.72
CA VAL A 241 11.81 4.01 -7.10
C VAL A 241 10.45 3.79 -7.75
N GLY A 242 10.41 3.85 -9.08
CA GLY A 242 9.15 3.80 -9.86
C GLY A 242 8.49 2.44 -9.84
N SER A 243 9.27 1.35 -9.79
CA SER A 243 8.74 -0.02 -9.71
C SER A 243 9.72 -0.95 -9.02
N VAL A 244 9.20 -1.82 -8.16
CA VAL A 244 9.96 -2.90 -7.50
C VAL A 244 9.11 -4.16 -7.51
N VAL A 245 9.72 -5.29 -7.88
CA VAL A 245 9.09 -6.61 -7.77
C VAL A 245 9.81 -7.40 -6.67
N VAL A 246 9.05 -7.89 -5.69
CA VAL A 246 9.56 -8.71 -4.58
C VAL A 246 8.86 -10.05 -4.57
N THR A 247 9.60 -11.13 -4.73
CA THR A 247 9.08 -12.50 -4.77
C THR A 247 9.82 -13.40 -3.80
N ALA A 248 9.18 -14.49 -3.40
CA ALA A 248 9.90 -15.55 -2.68
C ALA A 248 11.01 -16.14 -3.56
N ALA A 249 12.15 -16.43 -2.93
CA ALA A 249 13.23 -17.14 -3.61
C ALA A 249 12.71 -18.50 -4.10
N GLY A 250 12.97 -18.82 -5.38
CA GLY A 250 12.49 -20.04 -6.01
C GLY A 250 11.00 -20.03 -6.41
N MET A 251 10.30 -18.93 -6.27
CA MET A 251 8.94 -18.80 -6.77
C MET A 251 8.93 -18.81 -8.31
N PRO A 252 8.07 -19.63 -8.95
CA PRO A 252 7.99 -19.70 -10.41
C PRO A 252 7.24 -18.47 -10.94
N PHE A 253 7.90 -17.31 -11.01
CA PHE A 253 7.36 -16.07 -11.57
C PHE A 253 7.94 -15.80 -12.97
N VAL A 254 9.27 -15.83 -13.09
CA VAL A 254 9.95 -15.79 -14.39
C VAL A 254 9.95 -17.19 -14.98
N GLY A 255 9.60 -17.33 -16.27
CA GLY A 255 9.53 -18.63 -16.93
C GLY A 255 8.21 -19.38 -16.70
N ARG A 256 7.16 -18.72 -16.19
CA ARG A 256 5.79 -19.21 -16.32
C ARG A 256 5.40 -19.06 -17.80
N GLY A 257 5.48 -20.15 -18.51
CA GLY A 257 4.94 -20.30 -19.84
C GLY A 257 3.60 -21.00 -19.81
#